data_7d4febaa6929191c787cfa8b7af2097a
#
_entry.id   7d4febaa6929191c787cfa8b7af2097a
#
_cell.length_a   1.000
_cell.length_b   1.000
_cell.length_c   1.000
_cell.angle_alpha   90.00
_cell.angle_beta   90.00
_cell.angle_gamma   90.00
#
_symmetry.space_group_name_H-M   'P 1'
#
loop_
_entity.id
_entity.type
_entity.pdbx_description
1 polymer ?
#
loop_
_entity_poly.entity_id
_entity_poly.type
_entity_poly.pdbx_seq_one_letter_code
_entity_poly.pdbx_strand_id
1 'polypeptide(L)'
;MVEQWTENPCVGGSIPPLDIPLNIFVLMNIHLINLLITLKNASLVKKEKVSVLFTSISYEVVNLLFQEGFVQSFHVKEVKNSSKLIQKEIVIVLRYLYDKPVFKNLKIISKPSCVRYASSNDISKLSNKRRVLFISTNKGITTDSFCKHNKIGGVLLFSL
;
A
#
# COMPACT_ATOMS: atom_id res chain seq x y z
N MET A 1 6.03 -38.19 11.90
CA MET A 1 5.30 -38.01 10.63
C MET A 1 5.05 -36.49 10.52
N VAL A 2 5.94 -35.79 9.81
CA VAL A 2 5.92 -34.31 9.69
C VAL A 2 5.42 -34.02 8.29
N GLU A 3 4.19 -33.53 8.17
CA GLU A 3 3.63 -33.11 6.88
C GLU A 3 4.30 -31.80 6.46
N GLN A 4 5.05 -31.88 5.38
CA GLN A 4 5.63 -30.76 4.68
C GLN A 4 4.50 -29.95 3.99
N TRP A 5 4.25 -28.76 4.47
CA TRP A 5 3.48 -27.76 3.75
C TRP A 5 4.33 -27.11 2.65
N THR A 6 4.48 -27.82 1.54
CA THR A 6 5.01 -27.27 0.29
C THR A 6 3.87 -26.85 -0.61
N GLU A 7 3.12 -25.83 -0.25
CA GLU A 7 2.27 -25.14 -1.20
C GLU A 7 2.87 -23.76 -1.50
N ASN A 8 3.35 -23.64 -2.72
CA ASN A 8 3.85 -22.42 -3.32
C ASN A 8 2.62 -21.58 -3.77
N PRO A 9 2.13 -20.58 -3.00
CA PRO A 9 0.86 -19.92 -3.28
C PRO A 9 0.95 -18.89 -4.42
N CYS A 10 2.01 -18.89 -5.19
CA CYS A 10 2.26 -17.89 -6.24
C CYS A 10 1.92 -18.37 -7.66
N VAL A 11 1.36 -19.57 -7.83
CA VAL A 11 1.06 -20.14 -9.14
C VAL A 11 -0.45 -20.29 -9.30
N GLY A 12 -1.09 -19.34 -9.93
CA GLY A 12 -2.51 -19.48 -10.26
C GLY A 12 -3.22 -18.18 -10.59
N GLY A 13 -2.83 -17.52 -11.66
CA GLY A 13 -3.59 -16.42 -12.24
C GLY A 13 -3.00 -16.06 -13.58
N SER A 14 -3.80 -16.13 -14.66
CA SER A 14 -3.43 -15.66 -15.99
C SER A 14 -2.96 -14.20 -15.88
N ILE A 15 -1.68 -13.98 -16.19
CA ILE A 15 -1.06 -12.67 -16.24
C ILE A 15 -1.69 -11.91 -17.41
N PRO A 16 -2.42 -10.81 -17.19
CA PRO A 16 -2.80 -9.93 -18.27
C PRO A 16 -1.52 -9.32 -18.87
N PRO A 17 -1.41 -9.15 -20.19
CA PRO A 17 -0.27 -8.52 -20.83
C PRO A 17 -0.29 -7.04 -20.46
N LEU A 18 0.49 -6.65 -19.47
CA LEU A 18 0.84 -5.27 -19.19
C LEU A 18 2.27 -5.08 -19.68
N ASP A 19 2.44 -4.30 -20.74
CA ASP A 19 3.72 -3.84 -21.27
C ASP A 19 4.45 -2.86 -20.31
N ILE A 20 4.37 -3.09 -19.02
CA ILE A 20 5.13 -2.37 -18.01
C ILE A 20 6.42 -3.17 -17.80
N PRO A 21 7.60 -2.59 -18.09
CA PRO A 21 8.86 -3.30 -17.87
C PRO A 21 8.95 -3.76 -16.41
N LEU A 22 9.26 -5.03 -16.24
CA LEU A 22 9.29 -5.74 -14.94
C LEU A 22 10.08 -4.97 -13.87
N ASN A 23 11.14 -4.26 -14.28
CA ASN A 23 11.95 -3.44 -13.40
C ASN A 23 11.20 -2.25 -12.79
N ILE A 24 10.33 -1.58 -13.55
CA ILE A 24 9.55 -0.44 -13.04
C ILE A 24 8.51 -0.92 -12.04
N PHE A 25 7.85 -2.05 -12.31
CA PHE A 25 6.88 -2.65 -11.40
C PHE A 25 7.51 -3.10 -10.08
N VAL A 26 8.72 -3.66 -10.12
CA VAL A 26 9.48 -4.07 -8.92
C VAL A 26 9.91 -2.85 -8.10
N LEU A 27 10.44 -1.80 -8.74
CA LEU A 27 10.84 -0.56 -8.06
C LEU A 27 9.63 0.15 -7.42
N MET A 28 8.50 0.18 -8.11
CA MET A 28 7.25 0.71 -7.57
C MET A 28 6.85 0.02 -6.27
N ASN A 29 6.91 -1.31 -6.25
CA ASN A 29 6.55 -2.08 -5.05
C ASN A 29 7.51 -1.87 -3.88
N ILE A 30 8.81 -1.67 -4.12
CA ILE A 30 9.81 -1.43 -3.07
C ILE A 30 9.53 -0.12 -2.34
N HIS A 31 9.27 0.97 -3.07
CA HIS A 31 8.97 2.27 -2.45
C HIS A 31 7.67 2.24 -1.65
N LEU A 32 6.64 1.56 -2.19
CA LEU A 32 5.39 1.34 -1.48
C LEU A 32 5.59 0.55 -0.17
N ILE A 33 6.34 -0.55 -0.24
CA ILE A 33 6.61 -1.39 0.94
C ILE A 33 7.37 -0.60 2.00
N ASN A 34 8.40 0.16 1.61
CA ASN A 34 9.18 1.00 2.52
C ASN A 34 8.28 2.05 3.19
N LEU A 35 7.39 2.71 2.43
CA LEU A 35 6.39 3.63 2.98
C LEU A 35 5.53 2.93 4.05
N LEU A 36 4.93 1.79 3.72
CA LEU A 36 4.03 1.06 4.62
C LEU A 36 4.74 0.57 5.89
N ILE A 37 5.95 0.06 5.77
CA ILE A 37 6.77 -0.38 6.92
C ILE A 37 7.12 0.83 7.80
N THR A 38 7.50 1.95 7.20
CA THR A 38 7.83 3.18 7.93
C THR A 38 6.61 3.69 8.70
N LEU A 39 5.42 3.75 8.07
CA LEU A 39 4.18 4.13 8.74
C LEU A 39 3.82 3.18 9.89
N LYS A 40 3.94 1.87 9.67
CA LYS A 40 3.67 0.86 10.70
C LYS A 40 4.61 1.02 11.90
N ASN A 41 5.92 1.08 11.66
CA ASN A 41 6.92 1.19 12.73
C ASN A 41 6.78 2.51 13.49
N ALA A 42 6.60 3.62 12.78
CA ALA A 42 6.39 4.93 13.41
C ALA A 42 5.12 4.95 14.27
N SER A 43 4.04 4.34 13.80
CA SER A 43 2.79 4.26 14.56
C SER A 43 2.90 3.41 15.83
N LEU A 44 3.69 2.33 15.80
CA LEU A 44 3.94 1.48 16.98
C LEU A 44 4.73 2.23 18.06
N VAL A 45 5.66 3.10 17.66
CA VAL A 45 6.47 3.95 18.58
C VAL A 45 5.72 5.24 18.93
N LYS A 46 4.47 5.43 18.50
CA LYS A 46 3.64 6.61 18.74
C LYS A 46 4.28 7.93 18.26
N LYS A 47 4.98 7.92 17.12
CA LYS A 47 5.48 9.15 16.49
C LYS A 47 4.32 9.96 15.92
N GLU A 48 4.32 11.26 16.14
CA GLU A 48 3.31 12.16 15.56
C GLU A 48 3.51 12.38 14.07
N LYS A 49 4.77 12.56 13.65
CA LYS A 49 5.13 12.92 12.28
C LYS A 49 6.15 11.94 11.70
N VAL A 50 6.02 11.67 10.42
CA VAL A 50 6.92 10.79 9.67
C VAL A 50 7.23 11.43 8.34
N SER A 51 8.50 11.52 7.97
CA SER A 51 8.93 11.94 6.63
C SER A 51 9.28 10.71 5.78
N VAL A 52 8.85 10.73 4.53
CA VAL A 52 9.08 9.66 3.55
C VAL A 52 9.47 10.29 2.22
N LEU A 53 10.31 9.60 1.46
CA LEU A 53 10.71 10.07 0.13
C LEU A 53 9.49 10.22 -0.79
N PHE A 54 9.42 11.35 -1.49
CA PHE A 54 8.36 11.59 -2.47
C PHE A 54 8.55 10.68 -3.69
N THR A 55 7.54 9.89 -3.98
CA THR A 55 7.33 9.20 -5.26
C THR A 55 5.87 9.36 -5.65
N SER A 56 5.56 9.28 -6.94
CA SER A 56 4.17 9.41 -7.42
C SER A 56 3.25 8.42 -6.70
N ILE A 57 3.71 7.18 -6.51
CA ILE A 57 2.96 6.14 -5.83
C ILE A 57 2.79 6.42 -4.34
N SER A 58 3.89 6.85 -3.66
CA SER A 58 3.81 7.22 -2.26
C SER A 58 2.79 8.35 -2.04
N TYR A 59 2.75 9.30 -2.95
CA TYR A 59 1.80 10.40 -2.89
C TYR A 59 0.35 9.93 -3.09
N GLU A 60 0.09 9.09 -4.10
CA GLU A 60 -1.25 8.52 -4.35
C GLU A 60 -1.74 7.71 -3.15
N VAL A 61 -0.89 6.84 -2.58
CA VAL A 61 -1.24 6.02 -1.42
C VAL A 61 -1.53 6.89 -0.20
N VAL A 62 -0.69 7.90 0.08
CA VAL A 62 -0.88 8.80 1.22
C VAL A 62 -2.16 9.62 1.05
N ASN A 63 -2.45 10.09 -0.16
CA ASN A 63 -3.69 10.80 -0.47
C ASN A 63 -4.93 9.91 -0.22
N LEU A 64 -4.87 8.65 -0.68
CA LEU A 64 -5.94 7.69 -0.45
C LEU A 64 -6.11 7.36 1.04
N LEU A 65 -5.01 7.19 1.79
CA LEU A 65 -5.04 6.99 3.24
C LEU A 65 -5.62 8.19 3.98
N PHE A 66 -5.39 9.40 3.48
CA PHE A 66 -5.99 10.61 4.01
C PHE A 66 -7.49 10.68 3.73
N GLN A 67 -7.94 10.36 2.52
CA GLN A 67 -9.36 10.31 2.15
C GLN A 67 -10.14 9.28 2.99
N GLU A 68 -9.55 8.13 3.26
CA GLU A 68 -10.12 7.08 4.13
C GLU A 68 -9.98 7.41 5.64
N GLY A 69 -9.32 8.52 6.00
CA GLY A 69 -9.19 8.99 7.37
C GLY A 69 -8.19 8.24 8.24
N PHE A 70 -7.29 7.45 7.67
CA PHE A 70 -6.20 6.77 8.39
C PHE A 70 -5.06 7.70 8.77
N VAL A 71 -4.88 8.80 8.02
CA VAL A 71 -3.87 9.84 8.25
C VAL A 71 -4.60 11.13 8.62
N GLN A 72 -4.03 11.92 9.53
CA GLN A 72 -4.62 13.17 9.98
C GLN A 72 -4.40 14.30 8.97
N SER A 73 -3.18 14.44 8.48
CA SER A 73 -2.80 15.40 7.44
C SER A 73 -1.48 15.00 6.80
N PHE A 74 -1.20 15.53 5.62
CA PHE A 74 0.11 15.38 4.98
C PHE A 74 0.46 16.63 4.17
N HIS A 75 1.75 16.88 3.99
CA HIS A 75 2.24 17.95 3.13
C HIS A 75 3.57 17.54 2.48
N VAL A 76 3.83 18.11 1.31
CA VAL A 76 5.10 17.89 0.60
C VAL A 76 6.07 19.00 0.99
N LYS A 77 7.26 18.62 1.43
CA LYS A 77 8.36 19.53 1.79
C LYS A 77 9.54 19.31 0.85
N GLU A 78 10.12 20.40 0.39
CA GLU A 78 11.39 20.37 -0.34
C GLU A 78 12.53 20.46 0.65
N VAL A 79 13.42 19.47 0.62
CA VAL A 79 14.62 19.42 1.45
C VAL A 79 15.83 19.59 0.56
N LYS A 80 16.64 20.62 0.85
CA LYS A 80 17.93 20.83 0.18
C LYS A 80 18.97 19.98 0.91
N ASN A 81 19.48 18.95 0.24
CA ASN A 81 20.60 18.19 0.77
C ASN A 81 21.92 18.96 0.58
N SER A 82 22.95 18.62 1.38
CA SER A 82 24.30 19.22 1.35
C SER A 82 24.95 19.21 -0.04
N SER A 83 24.48 18.34 -0.94
CA SER A 83 24.92 18.19 -2.34
C SER A 83 24.15 19.04 -3.36
N LYS A 84 23.43 20.10 -2.95
CA LYS A 84 22.60 20.98 -3.80
C LYS A 84 21.47 20.31 -4.57
N LEU A 85 21.19 19.03 -4.34
CA LEU A 85 20.05 18.35 -4.93
C LEU A 85 18.78 18.65 -4.11
N ILE A 86 17.74 19.15 -4.78
CA ILE A 86 16.44 19.38 -4.18
C ILE A 86 15.72 18.02 -4.13
N GLN A 87 15.53 17.51 -2.93
CA GLN A 87 14.79 16.27 -2.71
C GLN A 87 13.41 16.62 -2.14
N LYS A 88 12.36 15.99 -2.67
CA LYS A 88 11.00 16.16 -2.13
C LYS A 88 10.71 15.06 -1.13
N GLU A 89 10.17 15.43 0.01
CA GLU A 89 9.70 14.52 1.05
C GLU A 89 8.22 14.76 1.34
N ILE A 90 7.51 13.68 1.64
CA ILE A 90 6.14 13.75 2.15
C ILE A 90 6.21 13.66 3.67
N VAL A 91 5.77 14.69 4.35
CA VAL A 91 5.61 14.69 5.81
C VAL A 91 4.18 14.31 6.13
N ILE A 92 4.01 13.22 6.87
CA ILE A 92 2.72 12.62 7.19
C ILE A 92 2.49 12.76 8.68
N VAL A 93 1.35 13.29 9.08
CA VAL A 93 0.90 13.35 10.49
C VAL A 93 0.01 12.14 10.75
N LEU A 94 0.47 11.27 11.66
CA LEU A 94 -0.23 10.03 11.97
C LEU A 94 -1.46 10.29 12.85
N ARG A 95 -2.50 9.48 12.62
CA ARG A 95 -3.72 9.52 13.45
C ARG A 95 -3.69 8.40 14.48
N TYR A 96 -4.11 8.73 15.71
CA TYR A 96 -4.28 7.79 16.81
C TYR A 96 -5.73 7.81 17.28
N LEU A 97 -6.30 6.65 17.53
CA LEU A 97 -7.64 6.50 18.07
C LEU A 97 -7.56 5.92 19.48
N TYR A 98 -7.95 6.70 20.49
CA TYR A 98 -7.86 6.29 21.89
C TYR A 98 -6.48 5.72 22.25
N ASP A 99 -5.42 6.45 21.88
CA ASP A 99 -4.02 6.03 22.07
C ASP A 99 -3.58 4.76 21.32
N LYS A 100 -4.47 4.20 20.51
CA LYS A 100 -4.15 3.00 19.72
C LYS A 100 -3.67 3.38 18.33
N PRO A 101 -2.57 2.80 17.86
CA PRO A 101 -2.07 3.05 16.53
C PRO A 101 -2.99 2.45 15.45
N VAL A 102 -3.40 3.27 14.50
CA VAL A 102 -4.29 2.86 13.40
C VAL A 102 -3.61 1.82 12.50
N PHE A 103 -2.29 1.96 12.25
CA PHE A 103 -1.51 1.07 11.40
C PHE A 103 -1.06 -0.25 12.06
N LYS A 104 -1.52 -0.57 13.28
CA LYS A 104 -1.15 -1.82 13.98
C LYS A 104 -1.44 -3.07 13.15
N ASN A 105 -2.61 -3.10 12.51
CA ASN A 105 -3.10 -4.26 11.76
C ASN A 105 -2.68 -4.27 10.29
N LEU A 106 -1.84 -3.32 9.86
CA LEU A 106 -1.37 -3.24 8.49
C LEU A 106 -0.69 -4.55 8.06
N LYS A 107 -1.19 -5.15 6.99
CA LYS A 107 -0.65 -6.36 6.35
C LYS A 107 -0.35 -6.09 4.89
N ILE A 108 0.88 -6.32 4.46
CA ILE A 108 1.29 -6.27 3.06
C ILE A 108 0.90 -7.62 2.43
N ILE A 109 0.14 -7.56 1.33
CA ILE A 109 -0.38 -8.75 0.63
C ILE A 109 0.52 -9.09 -0.54
N SER A 110 0.75 -8.14 -1.45
CA SER A 110 1.66 -8.33 -2.57
C SER A 110 3.07 -7.90 -2.21
N LYS A 111 4.03 -8.76 -2.56
CA LYS A 111 5.46 -8.51 -2.42
C LYS A 111 6.09 -8.47 -3.82
N PRO A 112 7.31 -7.89 -3.99
CA PRO A 112 7.96 -7.83 -5.30
C PRO A 112 8.14 -9.21 -5.96
N SER A 113 8.39 -10.25 -5.15
CA SER A 113 8.55 -11.63 -5.62
C SER A 113 7.23 -12.39 -5.77
N CYS A 114 6.13 -11.90 -5.19
CA CYS A 114 4.85 -12.61 -5.17
C CYS A 114 3.69 -11.62 -5.24
N VAL A 115 3.20 -11.37 -6.46
CA VAL A 115 2.09 -10.46 -6.73
C VAL A 115 0.78 -11.24 -6.69
N ARG A 116 -0.21 -10.73 -5.95
CA ARG A 116 -1.53 -11.34 -5.84
C ARG A 116 -2.56 -10.54 -6.62
N TYR A 117 -3.11 -11.16 -7.66
CA TYR A 117 -4.23 -10.64 -8.42
C TYR A 117 -5.56 -11.11 -7.82
N ALA A 118 -6.57 -10.26 -7.90
CA ALA A 118 -7.92 -10.61 -7.50
C ALA A 118 -8.93 -10.12 -8.54
N SER A 119 -9.87 -10.97 -8.89
CA SER A 119 -11.02 -10.59 -9.69
C SER A 119 -12.02 -9.77 -8.86
N SER A 120 -12.96 -9.10 -9.50
CA SER A 120 -14.02 -8.37 -8.80
C SER A 120 -14.83 -9.25 -7.85
N ASN A 121 -15.07 -10.53 -8.23
CA ASN A 121 -15.78 -11.49 -7.40
C ASN A 121 -14.95 -11.90 -6.16
N ASP A 122 -13.64 -12.06 -6.33
CA ASP A 122 -12.73 -12.41 -5.23
C ASP A 122 -12.59 -11.25 -4.24
N ILE A 123 -12.50 -10.01 -4.75
CA ILE A 123 -12.49 -8.81 -3.91
C ILE A 123 -13.75 -8.74 -3.05
N SER A 124 -14.91 -9.07 -3.62
CA SER A 124 -16.19 -9.09 -2.90
C SER A 124 -16.21 -10.11 -1.76
N LYS A 125 -15.57 -11.27 -1.94
CA LYS A 125 -15.44 -12.33 -0.92
C LYS A 125 -14.40 -11.98 0.15
N LEU A 126 -13.26 -11.38 -0.25
CA LEU A 126 -12.15 -11.02 0.64
C LEU A 126 -12.44 -9.78 1.48
N SER A 127 -13.29 -8.90 0.96
CA SER A 127 -13.64 -7.66 1.64
C SER A 127 -14.48 -7.95 2.88
N ASN A 128 -13.97 -7.52 4.01
CA ASN A 128 -14.62 -7.68 5.31
C ASN A 128 -14.92 -6.30 5.89
N LYS A 129 -16.05 -6.10 6.56
CA LYS A 129 -16.45 -4.83 7.20
C LYS A 129 -15.39 -4.26 8.18
N ARG A 130 -14.43 -5.09 8.60
CA ARG A 130 -13.38 -4.73 9.57
C ARG A 130 -12.03 -4.37 8.95
N ARG A 131 -11.88 -4.50 7.63
CA ARG A 131 -10.61 -4.28 6.94
C ARG A 131 -10.86 -3.59 5.62
N VAL A 132 -10.06 -2.58 5.33
CA VAL A 132 -10.03 -1.93 4.02
C VAL A 132 -8.90 -2.54 3.21
N LEU A 133 -9.21 -3.01 2.00
CA LEU A 133 -8.22 -3.51 1.05
C LEU A 133 -7.84 -2.39 0.09
N PHE A 134 -6.55 -2.24 -0.13
CA PHE A 134 -6.01 -1.30 -1.11
C PHE A 134 -5.52 -2.07 -2.32
N ILE A 135 -6.01 -1.67 -3.49
CA ILE A 135 -5.91 -2.41 -4.73
C ILE A 135 -5.38 -1.49 -5.82
N SER A 136 -4.38 -1.95 -6.56
CA SER A 136 -3.92 -1.26 -7.76
C SER A 136 -4.72 -1.75 -8.95
N THR A 137 -5.37 -0.82 -9.63
CA THR A 137 -6.21 -1.06 -10.80
C THR A 137 -5.72 -0.24 -12.00
N ASN A 138 -6.31 -0.44 -13.15
CA ASN A 138 -6.06 0.37 -14.35
C ASN A 138 -6.46 1.86 -14.20
N LYS A 139 -7.25 2.18 -13.15
CA LYS A 139 -7.66 3.56 -12.80
C LYS A 139 -6.83 4.17 -11.67
N GLY A 140 -5.70 3.53 -11.30
CA GLY A 140 -4.86 3.92 -10.18
C GLY A 140 -5.09 3.07 -8.93
N ILE A 141 -4.58 3.54 -7.79
CA ILE A 141 -4.73 2.86 -6.50
C ILE A 141 -6.08 3.24 -5.90
N THR A 142 -6.87 2.24 -5.52
CA THR A 142 -8.24 2.41 -5.04
C THR A 142 -8.55 1.48 -3.87
N THR A 143 -9.69 1.70 -3.21
CA THR A 143 -10.17 0.83 -2.14
C THR A 143 -11.08 -0.29 -2.67
N ASP A 144 -11.29 -1.32 -1.85
CA ASP A 144 -12.20 -2.42 -2.17
C ASP A 144 -13.64 -1.96 -2.42
N SER A 145 -14.10 -0.92 -1.74
CA SER A 145 -15.43 -0.34 -1.93
C SER A 145 -15.61 0.19 -3.35
N PHE A 146 -14.62 0.93 -3.86
CA PHE A 146 -14.61 1.43 -5.23
C PHE A 146 -14.56 0.30 -6.27
N CYS A 147 -13.71 -0.71 -6.03
CA CYS A 147 -13.58 -1.86 -6.92
C CYS A 147 -14.88 -2.68 -7.03
N LYS A 148 -15.61 -2.85 -5.92
CA LYS A 148 -16.91 -3.52 -5.92
C LYS A 148 -17.97 -2.76 -6.72
N HIS A 149 -18.06 -1.45 -6.49
CA HIS A 149 -19.04 -0.61 -7.18
C HIS A 149 -18.82 -0.64 -8.71
N ASN A 150 -17.58 -0.56 -9.14
CA ASN A 150 -17.24 -0.52 -10.56
C ASN A 150 -16.99 -1.89 -11.19
N LYS A 151 -17.10 -3.00 -10.42
CA LYS A 151 -16.81 -4.38 -10.84
C LYS A 151 -15.42 -4.53 -11.48
N ILE A 152 -14.41 -3.85 -10.92
CA ILE A 152 -13.03 -3.84 -11.41
C ILE A 152 -12.19 -4.77 -10.54
N GLY A 153 -11.34 -5.59 -11.16
CA GLY A 153 -10.31 -6.37 -10.49
C GLY A 153 -8.97 -5.63 -10.51
N GLY A 154 -7.98 -6.17 -9.78
CA GLY A 154 -6.64 -5.59 -9.74
C GLY A 154 -5.66 -6.37 -8.87
N VAL A 155 -4.53 -5.74 -8.60
CA VAL A 155 -3.48 -6.27 -7.72
C VAL A 155 -3.76 -5.85 -6.28
N LEU A 156 -3.88 -6.84 -5.39
CA LEU A 156 -4.01 -6.59 -3.95
C LEU A 156 -2.69 -6.08 -3.40
N LEU A 157 -2.63 -4.85 -2.88
CA LEU A 157 -1.41 -4.26 -2.34
C LEU A 157 -1.25 -4.56 -0.85
N PHE A 158 -2.16 -4.06 -0.04
CA PHE A 158 -2.13 -4.20 1.41
C PHE A 158 -3.54 -4.07 2.01
N SER A 159 -3.67 -4.39 3.29
CA SER A 159 -4.90 -4.22 4.07
C SER A 159 -4.64 -3.52 5.40
N LEU A 160 -5.60 -2.73 5.83
CA LEU A 160 -5.68 -2.04 7.11
C LEU A 160 -6.90 -2.48 7.89
#